data_b9b4861ac24558a9a5bb49e7e8356e2c
#
_entry.id   b9b4861ac24558a9a5bb49e7e8356e2c
#
_cell.length_a   1.000
_cell.length_b   1.000
_cell.length_c   1.000
_cell.angle_alpha   90.00
_cell.angle_beta   90.00
_cell.angle_gamma   90.00
#
_symmetry.space_group_name_H-M   'P 1'
#
loop_
_entity.id
_entity.type
_entity.pdbx_description
1 polymer ?
#
loop_
_entity_poly.entity_id
_entity_poly.type
_entity_poly.pdbx_seq_one_letter_code
_entity_poly.pdbx_strand_id
1 'polypeptide(L)'
;MKNEKIDMSRESDTFHVSQDGVYTITGTNSRHGITVSAGVRATIFLQDVNLCDLGDMGVAFHIAENCHITVILEGNNILHSGREMAAIQLRKQSVLNIKGN
;
A
#
# COMPACT_ATOMS: atom_id res chain seq x y z
N MET A 1 2.65 -18.90 2.77
CA MET A 1 2.14 -17.54 2.83
C MET A 1 3.01 -16.66 3.73
N LYS A 2 3.25 -15.44 3.32
CA LYS A 2 3.95 -14.46 4.14
C LYS A 2 3.07 -13.93 5.25
N ASN A 3 3.68 -13.61 6.37
CA ASN A 3 3.04 -12.86 7.43
C ASN A 3 4.10 -11.87 7.94
N GLU A 4 3.93 -10.60 7.62
CA GLU A 4 5.00 -9.62 7.78
C GLU A 4 4.47 -8.33 8.37
N LYS A 5 5.26 -7.71 9.24
CA LYS A 5 4.99 -6.38 9.79
C LYS A 5 6.02 -5.41 9.28
N ILE A 6 5.56 -4.28 8.77
CA ILE A 6 6.42 -3.27 8.15
C ILE A 6 6.15 -1.91 8.79
N ASP A 7 7.22 -1.26 9.21
CA ASP A 7 7.17 0.13 9.66
C ASP A 7 7.73 1.01 8.54
N MET A 8 6.86 1.73 7.86
CA MET A 8 7.24 2.57 6.72
C MET A 8 8.22 3.68 7.11
N SER A 9 8.24 4.09 8.37
CA SER A 9 9.18 5.12 8.81
C SER A 9 10.64 4.66 8.72
N ARG A 10 10.87 3.37 8.62
CA ARG A 10 12.20 2.78 8.51
C ARG A 10 12.57 2.37 7.10
N GLU A 11 11.64 2.50 6.16
CA GLU A 11 11.89 2.08 4.77
C GLU A 11 12.66 3.15 4.01
N SER A 12 13.73 2.75 3.36
CA SER A 12 14.55 3.63 2.52
C SER A 12 14.25 3.47 1.04
N ASP A 13 13.23 2.70 0.69
CA ASP A 13 12.78 2.48 -0.67
C ASP A 13 11.30 2.12 -0.66
N THR A 14 10.69 2.05 -1.83
CA THR A 14 9.31 1.57 -1.96
C THR A 14 9.19 0.17 -1.37
N PHE A 15 8.17 -0.06 -0.55
CA PHE A 15 7.92 -1.40 -0.03
C PHE A 15 7.14 -2.21 -1.06
N HIS A 16 7.69 -3.36 -1.42
CA HIS A 16 7.10 -4.25 -2.43
C HIS A 16 6.41 -5.44 -1.77
N VAL A 17 5.11 -5.57 -1.99
CA VAL A 17 4.36 -6.78 -1.65
C VAL A 17 4.47 -7.71 -2.85
N SER A 18 5.38 -8.66 -2.80
CA SER A 18 5.73 -9.53 -3.94
C SER A 18 5.29 -10.98 -3.75
N GLN A 19 4.72 -11.32 -2.61
CA GLN A 19 4.26 -12.67 -2.30
C GLN A 19 2.87 -12.63 -1.67
N ASP A 20 2.10 -13.67 -1.90
CA ASP A 20 0.80 -13.84 -1.25
C ASP A 20 0.99 -13.89 0.27
N GLY A 21 0.08 -13.29 1.00
CA GLY A 21 0.15 -13.33 2.45
C GLY A 21 -0.65 -12.26 3.15
N VAL A 22 -0.28 -12.04 4.40
CA VAL A 22 -0.87 -11.04 5.27
C VAL A 22 0.22 -10.05 5.70
N TYR A 23 -0.05 -8.77 5.52
CA TYR A 23 0.91 -7.71 5.81
C TYR A 23 0.27 -6.70 6.75
N THR A 24 0.99 -6.31 7.78
CA THR A 24 0.57 -5.24 8.68
C THR A 24 1.55 -4.09 8.51
N ILE A 25 1.04 -2.95 8.07
CA ILE A 25 1.89 -1.80 7.70
C ILE A 25 1.53 -0.62 8.59
N THR A 26 2.54 0.01 9.16
CA THR A 26 2.41 1.20 10.00
C THR A 26 3.42 2.26 9.57
N GLY A 27 3.33 3.43 10.18
CA GLY A 27 4.38 4.43 10.10
C GLY A 27 4.17 5.49 9.05
N THR A 28 5.06 6.49 9.08
CA THR A 28 5.03 7.65 8.21
C THR A 28 6.22 7.62 7.27
N ASN A 29 5.99 7.87 5.98
CA ASN A 29 7.07 8.01 5.01
C ASN A 29 6.73 9.14 4.05
N SER A 30 7.67 10.06 3.86
CA SER A 30 7.49 11.21 2.98
C SER A 30 8.19 11.03 1.63
N ARG A 31 8.70 9.85 1.33
CA ARG A 31 9.44 9.59 0.09
C ARG A 31 8.99 8.35 -0.65
N HIS A 32 8.53 7.34 0.07
CA HIS A 32 8.27 6.02 -0.50
C HIS A 32 6.88 5.53 -0.16
N GLY A 33 6.27 4.83 -1.09
CA GLY A 33 4.95 4.23 -0.92
C GLY A 33 5.01 2.72 -0.93
N ILE A 34 3.86 2.12 -1.26
CA ILE A 34 3.66 0.68 -1.27
C ILE A 34 3.30 0.26 -2.69
N THR A 35 3.93 -0.80 -3.18
CA THR A 35 3.62 -1.39 -4.49
C THR A 35 3.34 -2.87 -4.33
N VAL A 36 2.25 -3.33 -4.93
CA VAL A 36 1.90 -4.74 -4.97
C VAL A 36 2.22 -5.28 -6.36
N SER A 37 3.00 -6.35 -6.42
CA SER A 37 3.41 -6.98 -7.67
C SER A 37 2.24 -7.71 -8.34
N ALA A 38 2.31 -7.89 -9.65
CA ALA A 38 1.24 -8.54 -10.41
C ALA A 38 0.94 -9.95 -9.88
N GLY A 39 -0.33 -10.29 -9.85
CA GLY A 39 -0.79 -11.63 -9.50
C GLY A 39 -0.85 -11.94 -8.01
N VAL A 40 -0.52 -10.97 -7.14
CA VAL A 40 -0.48 -11.19 -5.70
C VAL A 40 -1.89 -11.22 -5.12
N ARG A 41 -2.11 -12.13 -4.17
CA ARG A 41 -3.32 -12.22 -3.36
C ARG A 41 -2.92 -11.97 -1.91
N ALA A 42 -3.39 -10.88 -1.33
CA ALA A 42 -2.94 -10.48 0.00
C ALA A 42 -4.00 -9.75 0.78
N THR A 43 -3.87 -9.81 2.10
CA THR A 43 -4.62 -8.97 3.03
C THR A 43 -3.61 -8.01 3.66
N ILE A 44 -3.91 -6.73 3.59
CA ILE A 44 -3.02 -5.68 4.07
C ILE A 44 -3.75 -4.84 5.13
N PHE A 45 -3.23 -4.87 6.34
CA PHE A 45 -3.71 -4.01 7.43
C PHE A 45 -2.91 -2.73 7.40
N LEU A 46 -3.59 -1.60 7.29
CA LEU A 46 -2.96 -0.28 7.42
C LEU A 46 -3.32 0.28 8.77
N GLN A 47 -2.32 0.41 9.65
CA GLN A 47 -2.50 0.87 11.03
C GLN A 47 -1.77 2.19 11.22
N ASP A 48 -2.52 3.30 11.21
CA ASP A 48 -1.95 4.63 11.37
C ASP A 48 -0.83 4.92 10.39
N VAL A 49 -1.05 4.56 9.13
CA VAL A 49 -0.10 4.80 8.04
C VAL A 49 -0.27 6.22 7.52
N ASN A 50 0.84 6.93 7.35
CA ASN A 50 0.82 8.24 6.73
C ASN A 50 1.87 8.28 5.62
N LEU A 51 1.40 8.23 4.38
CA LEU A 51 2.25 8.34 3.19
C LEU A 51 1.86 9.61 2.44
N CYS A 52 2.70 10.61 2.51
CA CYS A 52 2.46 11.90 1.89
C CYS A 52 3.77 12.52 1.41
N ASP A 53 3.68 13.60 0.64
CA ASP A 53 4.84 14.33 0.13
C ASP A 53 5.79 13.46 -0.71
N LEU A 54 5.20 12.55 -1.51
CA LEU A 54 5.99 11.57 -2.29
C LEU A 54 6.57 12.14 -3.58
N GLY A 55 6.44 13.46 -3.81
CA GLY A 55 6.86 14.08 -5.06
C GLY A 55 5.76 14.03 -6.10
N ASP A 56 5.94 14.76 -7.20
CA ASP A 56 4.86 14.95 -8.18
C ASP A 56 4.40 13.67 -8.86
N MET A 57 5.29 12.71 -9.02
CA MET A 57 5.00 11.42 -9.68
C MET A 57 4.87 10.26 -8.70
N GLY A 58 4.97 10.52 -7.39
CA GLY A 58 4.91 9.47 -6.40
C GLY A 58 3.49 8.94 -6.20
N VAL A 59 3.34 7.63 -6.11
CA VAL A 59 2.06 6.97 -5.82
C VAL A 59 2.15 6.33 -4.45
N ALA A 60 1.19 6.65 -3.56
CA ALA A 60 1.20 6.13 -2.21
C ALA A 60 0.96 4.61 -2.19
N PHE A 61 0.03 4.12 -3.00
CA PHE A 61 -0.33 2.71 -3.01
C PHE A 61 -0.64 2.28 -4.44
N HIS A 62 0.24 1.47 -5.02
CA HIS A 62 0.11 0.98 -6.39
C HIS A 62 -0.14 -0.52 -6.39
N ILE A 63 -1.21 -0.95 -7.06
CA ILE A 63 -1.56 -2.35 -7.20
C ILE A 63 -1.47 -2.71 -8.68
N ALA A 64 -0.56 -3.63 -9.00
CA ALA A 64 -0.34 -4.08 -10.37
C ALA A 64 -1.51 -4.96 -10.87
N GLU A 65 -1.35 -5.55 -12.05
CA GLU A 65 -2.44 -6.29 -12.70
C GLU A 65 -2.72 -7.63 -12.04
N ASN A 66 -3.95 -8.09 -12.14
CA ASN A 66 -4.38 -9.43 -11.71
C ASN A 66 -4.18 -9.70 -10.21
N CYS A 67 -4.28 -8.67 -9.40
CA CYS A 67 -4.17 -8.81 -7.94
C CYS A 67 -5.54 -8.95 -7.29
N HIS A 68 -5.58 -9.64 -6.15
CA HIS A 68 -6.74 -9.66 -5.26
C HIS A 68 -6.29 -9.18 -3.90
N ILE A 69 -6.64 -7.95 -3.56
CA ILE A 69 -6.15 -7.30 -2.34
C ILE A 69 -7.32 -6.88 -1.46
N THR A 70 -7.23 -7.23 -0.19
CA THR A 70 -8.13 -6.72 0.84
C THR A 70 -7.32 -5.81 1.75
N VAL A 71 -7.75 -4.57 1.88
CA VAL A 71 -7.13 -3.59 2.77
C VAL A 71 -8.05 -3.37 3.95
N ILE A 72 -7.52 -3.52 5.15
CA ILE A 72 -8.25 -3.29 6.39
C ILE A 72 -7.64 -2.08 7.07
N LEU A 73 -8.47 -1.06 7.28
CA LEU A 73 -8.03 0.22 7.84
C LEU A 73 -8.25 0.23 9.35
N GLU A 74 -7.18 0.51 10.09
CA GLU A 74 -7.21 0.63 11.54
C GLU A 74 -6.56 1.96 11.94
N GLY A 75 -7.23 2.73 12.78
CA GLY A 75 -6.73 4.04 13.18
C GLY A 75 -6.89 5.08 12.08
N ASN A 76 -5.98 6.03 12.04
CA ASN A 76 -5.99 7.13 11.06
C ASN A 76 -4.97 6.87 9.98
N ASN A 77 -5.44 6.64 8.76
CA ASN A 77 -4.57 6.38 7.62
C ASN A 77 -4.68 7.51 6.61
N ILE A 78 -3.54 7.98 6.13
CA ILE A 78 -3.44 9.03 5.12
C ILE A 78 -2.60 8.49 3.97
N LEU A 79 -3.19 8.45 2.78
CA LEU A 79 -2.49 8.10 1.56
C LEU A 79 -2.64 9.27 0.60
N HIS A 80 -1.57 9.99 0.39
CA HIS A 80 -1.58 11.16 -0.47
C HIS A 80 -0.46 11.05 -1.50
N SER A 81 -0.85 10.73 -2.73
CA SER A 81 0.07 10.63 -3.86
C SER A 81 0.46 12.01 -4.37
N GLY A 82 1.41 12.04 -5.27
CA GLY A 82 1.84 13.26 -5.91
C GLY A 82 0.74 13.90 -6.76
N ARG A 83 1.05 15.11 -7.27
CA ARG A 83 0.11 15.87 -8.08
C ARG A 83 -0.40 15.05 -9.25
N GLU A 84 -1.69 15.07 -9.47
CA GLU A 84 -2.37 14.36 -10.56
C GLU A 84 -2.27 12.84 -10.50
N MET A 85 -1.81 12.29 -9.37
CA MET A 85 -1.75 10.84 -9.16
C MET A 85 -2.85 10.40 -8.20
N ALA A 86 -3.46 9.24 -8.46
CA ALA A 86 -4.44 8.68 -7.55
C ALA A 86 -3.76 8.22 -6.26
N ALA A 87 -4.45 8.36 -5.12
CA ALA A 87 -3.93 7.87 -3.84
C ALA A 87 -3.71 6.35 -3.89
N ILE A 88 -4.62 5.63 -4.52
CA ILE A 88 -4.49 4.20 -4.78
C ILE A 88 -4.66 4.01 -6.29
N GLN A 89 -3.67 3.42 -6.94
CA GLN A 89 -3.75 3.05 -8.35
C GLN A 89 -4.01 1.56 -8.47
N LEU A 90 -5.03 1.21 -9.24
CA LEU A 90 -5.43 -0.17 -9.46
C LEU A 90 -5.34 -0.48 -10.95
N ARG A 91 -4.52 -1.46 -11.31
CA ARG A 91 -4.34 -1.86 -12.69
C ARG A 91 -5.39 -2.90 -13.12
N LYS A 92 -5.33 -3.29 -14.40
CA LYS A 92 -6.31 -4.16 -15.05
C LYS A 92 -6.55 -5.45 -14.28
N GLN A 93 -7.81 -5.86 -14.21
CA GLN A 93 -8.23 -7.15 -13.66
C GLN A 93 -7.85 -7.35 -12.18
N SER A 94 -7.49 -6.29 -11.50
CA SER A 94 -7.26 -6.33 -10.07
C SER A 94 -8.54 -6.02 -9.31
N VAL A 95 -8.69 -6.65 -8.16
CA VAL A 95 -9.82 -6.44 -7.26
C VAL A 95 -9.29 -5.91 -5.94
N LEU A 96 -9.88 -4.84 -5.48
CA LEU A 96 -9.54 -4.22 -4.21
C LEU A 96 -10.78 -4.11 -3.35
N ASN A 97 -10.74 -4.73 -2.17
CA ASN A 97 -11.77 -4.56 -1.15
C ASN A 97 -11.18 -3.75 0.00
N ILE A 98 -11.85 -2.69 0.38
CA ILE A 98 -11.42 -1.84 1.49
C ILE A 98 -12.45 -1.94 2.60
N LYS A 99 -11.98 -2.28 3.80
CA LYS A 99 -12.82 -2.42 4.98
C LYS A 99 -12.31 -1.52 6.09
N GLY A 100 -13.23 -0.90 6.81
CA GLY A 100 -12.91 -0.18 8.03
C GLY A 100 -13.00 -1.10 9.24
N ASN A 101 -12.29 -0.73 10.27
CA ASN A 101 -12.30 -1.50 11.49
C ASN A 101 -12.65 -0.61 12.69
#